data_3b9534c4abc98bd5ff0730627e0380aa
#
_entry.id   3b9534c4abc98bd5ff0730627e0380aa
#
_cell.length_a   1.000
_cell.length_b   1.000
_cell.length_c   1.000
_cell.angle_alpha   90.00
_cell.angle_beta   90.00
_cell.angle_gamma   90.00
#
_symmetry.space_group_name_H-M   'P 1'
#
loop_
_entity.id
_entity.type
_entity.pdbx_description
1 polymer ?
#
loop_
_entity_poly.entity_id
_entity_poly.type
_entity_poly.pdbx_seq_one_letter_code
_entity_poly.pdbx_strand_id
1 'polypeptide(L)'
;MLKTLTVVILKKNGLESIKIVSSKFYSIIKKNLDSLPSSKLVLEHGCSIGIITSHLANSCENVFGVDRSFSAIQIAKKQFKPNLDYFVADSLSPVFGKLQFDLVLALNVLEIIEPKVLLKSISRQITKGYFVISDPYDFDRGPSSVKNPLDASSLRTNLKNSGFKISHSTIKPSFIPWNLKINPRATLNYKVDLVISEKS
;
A
#
# COMPACT_ATOMS: atom_id res chain seq x y z
N MET A 1 17.03 16.26 9.55
CA MET A 1 16.29 15.10 10.06
C MET A 1 14.87 15.19 9.53
N LEU A 2 14.56 14.55 8.41
CA LEU A 2 13.23 14.58 7.79
C LEU A 2 12.25 13.78 8.65
N LYS A 3 11.27 14.44 9.24
CA LYS A 3 10.16 13.78 9.94
C LYS A 3 9.29 13.09 8.90
N THR A 4 9.22 11.78 8.94
CA THR A 4 8.34 10.98 8.08
C THR A 4 6.89 11.21 8.53
N LEU A 5 6.04 11.59 7.60
CA LEU A 5 4.64 12.00 7.83
C LEU A 5 3.71 10.82 7.58
N THR A 6 2.88 10.46 8.54
CA THR A 6 1.78 9.48 8.37
C THR A 6 0.45 10.23 8.22
N VAL A 7 -0.36 9.80 7.29
CA VAL A 7 -1.67 10.40 7.03
C VAL A 7 -2.76 9.50 7.56
N VAL A 8 -3.65 10.08 8.35
CA VAL A 8 -4.87 9.44 8.81
C VAL A 8 -6.05 10.25 8.31
N ILE A 9 -6.92 9.63 7.54
CA ILE A 9 -8.19 10.24 7.14
C ILE A 9 -9.21 9.89 8.22
N LEU A 10 -9.60 10.89 9.01
CA LEU A 10 -10.64 10.74 10.02
C LEU A 10 -11.94 11.35 9.52
N LYS A 11 -13.02 10.58 9.51
CA LYS A 11 -14.36 11.12 9.30
C LYS A 11 -14.91 11.60 10.64
N LYS A 12 -15.12 12.89 10.78
CA LYS A 12 -15.83 13.48 11.91
C LYS A 12 -16.92 14.39 11.36
N ASN A 13 -18.18 14.08 11.68
CA ASN A 13 -19.38 14.87 11.25
C ASN A 13 -19.46 15.10 9.72
N GLY A 14 -19.15 14.07 8.91
CA GLY A 14 -19.18 14.17 7.46
C GLY A 14 -18.01 14.91 6.81
N LEU A 15 -17.12 15.52 7.60
CA LEU A 15 -15.89 16.18 7.13
C LEU A 15 -14.70 15.22 7.27
N GLU A 16 -14.00 14.99 6.17
CA GLU A 16 -12.71 14.29 6.19
C GLU A 16 -11.63 15.22 6.73
N SER A 17 -11.01 14.86 7.85
CA SER A 17 -9.82 15.55 8.35
C SER A 17 -8.59 14.67 8.16
N ILE A 18 -7.58 15.20 7.49
CA ILE A 18 -6.31 14.53 7.26
C ILE A 18 -5.34 14.96 8.34
N LYS A 19 -4.94 14.01 9.21
CA LYS A 19 -3.86 14.25 10.18
C LYS A 19 -2.58 13.57 9.72
N ILE A 20 -1.54 14.37 9.67
CA ILE A 20 -0.20 13.93 9.33
C ILE A 20 0.53 13.62 10.62
N VAL A 21 0.95 12.36 10.82
CA VAL A 21 1.67 11.91 12.00
C VAL A 21 3.03 11.33 11.61
N SER A 22 4.07 11.68 12.35
CA SER A 22 5.40 11.11 12.16
C SER A 22 5.40 9.62 12.52
N SER A 23 5.78 8.76 11.58
CA SER A 23 5.89 7.32 11.81
C SER A 23 7.17 6.75 11.18
N LYS A 24 7.81 5.83 11.88
CA LYS A 24 8.95 5.06 11.35
C LYS A 24 8.52 4.12 10.21
N PHE A 25 7.24 3.81 10.10
CA PHE A 25 6.69 2.92 9.07
C PHE A 25 7.14 3.31 7.67
N TYR A 26 6.84 4.54 7.23
CA TYR A 26 7.20 4.96 5.86
C TYR A 26 8.70 4.99 5.60
N SER A 27 9.54 5.29 6.59
CA SER A 27 10.99 5.25 6.40
C SER A 27 11.50 3.83 6.19
N ILE A 28 10.93 2.85 6.90
CA ILE A 28 11.25 1.43 6.74
C ILE A 28 10.75 0.92 5.38
N ILE A 29 9.52 1.26 4.97
CA ILE A 29 8.99 0.90 3.66
C ILE A 29 9.88 1.45 2.55
N LYS A 30 10.21 2.75 2.57
CA LYS A 30 11.09 3.39 1.58
C LYS A 30 12.44 2.68 1.48
N LYS A 31 13.09 2.40 2.63
CA LYS A 31 14.37 1.68 2.64
C LYS A 31 14.29 0.29 1.98
N ASN A 32 13.20 -0.44 2.21
CA ASN A 32 12.99 -1.74 1.56
C ASN A 32 12.75 -1.58 0.06
N LEU A 33 11.98 -0.60 -0.37
CA LEU A 33 11.73 -0.31 -1.78
C LEU A 33 13.01 0.13 -2.51
N ASP A 34 13.84 0.97 -1.87
CA ASP A 34 15.12 1.43 -2.42
C ASP A 34 16.12 0.27 -2.61
N SER A 35 15.91 -0.88 -1.97
CA SER A 35 16.73 -2.09 -2.17
C SER A 35 16.27 -2.98 -3.34
N LEU A 36 15.10 -2.70 -3.92
CA LEU A 36 14.60 -3.41 -5.09
C LEU A 36 15.23 -2.85 -6.38
N PRO A 37 15.30 -3.65 -7.45
CA PRO A 37 15.70 -3.14 -8.76
C PRO A 37 14.78 -1.99 -9.20
N SER A 38 15.34 -1.04 -9.95
CA SER A 38 14.54 0.03 -10.57
C SER A 38 13.51 -0.57 -11.52
N SER A 39 12.30 -0.02 -11.49
CA SER A 39 11.14 -0.49 -12.25
C SER A 39 10.74 0.55 -13.30
N LYS A 40 10.33 0.07 -14.49
CA LYS A 40 9.84 0.95 -15.56
C LYS A 40 8.39 1.37 -15.30
N LEU A 41 7.58 0.44 -14.82
CA LEU A 41 6.15 0.65 -14.64
C LEU A 41 5.71 0.21 -13.24
N VAL A 42 5.24 1.17 -12.46
CA VAL A 42 4.89 0.97 -11.04
C VAL A 42 3.44 1.36 -10.79
N LEU A 43 2.74 0.55 -9.98
CA LEU A 43 1.38 0.85 -9.50
C LEU A 43 1.29 0.71 -7.99
N GLU A 44 0.75 1.72 -7.32
CA GLU A 44 0.37 1.64 -5.91
C GLU A 44 -1.16 1.66 -5.77
N HIS A 45 -1.72 0.57 -5.23
CA HIS A 45 -3.11 0.47 -4.82
C HIS A 45 -3.30 1.05 -3.42
N GLY A 46 -4.30 1.93 -3.23
CA GLY A 46 -4.54 2.62 -1.96
C GLY A 46 -3.45 3.64 -1.64
N CYS A 47 -3.00 4.41 -2.64
CA CYS A 47 -1.86 5.33 -2.51
C CYS A 47 -2.10 6.50 -1.54
N SER A 48 -3.35 6.71 -1.09
CA SER A 48 -3.72 7.82 -0.20
C SER A 48 -3.21 9.16 -0.74
N ILE A 49 -2.47 9.94 0.04
CA ILE A 49 -1.89 11.23 -0.37
C ILE A 49 -0.54 11.09 -1.12
N GLY A 50 -0.18 9.89 -1.57
CA GLY A 50 0.94 9.66 -2.48
C GLY A 50 2.34 9.67 -1.86
N ILE A 51 2.50 9.39 -0.55
CA ILE A 51 3.81 9.44 0.12
C ILE A 51 4.81 8.43 -0.48
N ILE A 52 4.36 7.23 -0.75
CA ILE A 52 5.21 6.16 -1.30
C ILE A 52 5.28 6.28 -2.82
N THR A 53 4.15 6.52 -3.48
CA THR A 53 4.10 6.76 -4.92
C THR A 53 5.08 7.86 -5.36
N SER A 54 5.04 9.01 -4.67
CA SER A 54 5.96 10.11 -4.96
C SER A 54 7.43 9.78 -4.65
N HIS A 55 7.71 8.92 -3.67
CA HIS A 55 9.06 8.45 -3.39
C HIS A 55 9.58 7.58 -4.55
N LEU A 56 8.78 6.62 -5.03
CA LEU A 56 9.14 5.74 -6.14
C LEU A 56 9.41 6.50 -7.45
N ALA A 57 8.72 7.60 -7.69
CA ALA A 57 8.94 8.44 -8.86
C ALA A 57 10.32 9.14 -8.88
N ASN A 58 11.16 9.01 -7.83
CA ASN A 58 12.56 9.47 -7.87
C ASN A 58 13.50 8.49 -8.58
N SER A 59 13.14 7.21 -8.69
CA SER A 59 14.00 6.14 -9.19
C SER A 59 13.36 5.22 -10.22
N CYS A 60 12.03 5.37 -10.47
CA CYS A 60 11.28 4.58 -11.44
C CYS A 60 10.85 5.43 -12.64
N GLU A 61 10.61 4.81 -13.81
CA GLU A 61 10.34 5.54 -15.05
C GLU A 61 8.91 6.10 -15.09
N ASN A 62 7.89 5.29 -14.77
CA ASN A 62 6.47 5.69 -14.75
C ASN A 62 5.79 5.12 -13.52
N VAL A 63 5.18 5.98 -12.73
CA VAL A 63 4.57 5.60 -11.44
C VAL A 63 3.13 6.07 -11.39
N PHE A 64 2.25 5.15 -11.04
CA PHE A 64 0.82 5.38 -10.92
C PHE A 64 0.35 5.11 -9.49
N GLY A 65 -0.46 6.00 -8.96
CA GLY A 65 -1.16 5.82 -7.70
C GLY A 65 -2.67 5.81 -7.89
N VAL A 66 -3.35 4.83 -7.31
CA VAL A 66 -4.81 4.80 -7.28
C VAL A 66 -5.32 4.81 -5.85
N ASP A 67 -6.37 5.60 -5.61
CA ASP A 67 -7.11 5.60 -4.35
C ASP A 67 -8.57 5.99 -4.63
N ARG A 68 -9.51 5.44 -3.87
CA ARG A 68 -10.92 5.79 -4.02
C ARG A 68 -11.28 7.13 -3.38
N SER A 69 -10.44 7.67 -2.52
CA SER A 69 -10.65 8.96 -1.86
C SER A 69 -10.24 10.10 -2.77
N PHE A 70 -11.25 10.84 -3.27
CA PHE A 70 -11.03 12.03 -4.08
C PHE A 70 -10.17 13.08 -3.33
N SER A 71 -10.44 13.30 -2.05
CA SER A 71 -9.70 14.27 -1.23
C SER A 71 -8.23 13.87 -1.04
N ALA A 72 -7.94 12.58 -0.88
CA ALA A 72 -6.56 12.08 -0.80
C ALA A 72 -5.82 12.32 -2.13
N ILE A 73 -6.44 11.97 -3.25
CA ILE A 73 -5.86 12.19 -4.59
C ILE A 73 -5.63 13.68 -4.89
N GLN A 74 -6.54 14.56 -4.49
CA GLN A 74 -6.31 16.01 -4.62
C GLN A 74 -5.03 16.48 -3.90
N ILE A 75 -4.72 15.88 -2.74
CA ILE A 75 -3.49 16.19 -2.02
C ILE A 75 -2.29 15.54 -2.70
N ALA A 76 -2.41 14.27 -3.12
CA ALA A 76 -1.36 13.56 -3.82
C ALA A 76 -0.91 14.31 -5.09
N LYS A 77 -1.84 14.84 -5.88
CA LYS A 77 -1.57 15.61 -7.10
C LYS A 77 -0.78 16.92 -6.88
N LYS A 78 -0.69 17.42 -5.64
CA LYS A 78 0.20 18.53 -5.31
C LYS A 78 1.69 18.16 -5.34
N GLN A 79 1.99 16.86 -5.33
CA GLN A 79 3.35 16.33 -5.45
C GLN A 79 3.66 16.02 -6.92
N PHE A 80 3.65 17.06 -7.76
CA PHE A 80 3.87 16.94 -9.19
C PHE A 80 5.27 16.40 -9.53
N LYS A 81 5.33 15.40 -10.42
CA LYS A 81 6.54 14.94 -11.12
C LYS A 81 6.16 14.50 -12.52
N PRO A 82 7.04 14.65 -13.53
CA PRO A 82 6.72 14.35 -14.93
C PRO A 82 6.33 12.88 -15.19
N ASN A 83 6.80 11.97 -14.33
CA ASN A 83 6.62 10.53 -14.43
C ASN A 83 5.64 9.96 -13.39
N LEU A 84 4.77 10.81 -12.82
CA LEU A 84 3.90 10.45 -11.72
C LEU A 84 2.47 10.89 -11.96
N ASP A 85 1.55 9.92 -12.00
CA ASP A 85 0.11 10.17 -12.13
C ASP A 85 -0.70 9.56 -11.00
N TYR A 86 -1.80 10.23 -10.64
CA TYR A 86 -2.73 9.80 -9.61
C TYR A 86 -4.16 9.76 -10.13
N PHE A 87 -4.89 8.68 -9.81
CA PHE A 87 -6.26 8.43 -10.26
C PHE A 87 -7.19 8.16 -9.09
N VAL A 88 -8.37 8.75 -9.13
CA VAL A 88 -9.48 8.36 -8.25
C VAL A 88 -10.11 7.10 -8.84
N ALA A 89 -9.85 5.96 -8.22
CA ALA A 89 -10.35 4.67 -8.70
C ALA A 89 -10.47 3.65 -7.57
N ASP A 90 -11.35 2.68 -7.76
CA ASP A 90 -11.38 1.47 -6.93
C ASP A 90 -10.25 0.53 -7.38
N SER A 91 -9.47 0.01 -6.41
CA SER A 91 -8.37 -0.92 -6.66
C SER A 91 -8.81 -2.23 -7.32
N LEU A 92 -10.09 -2.58 -7.24
CA LEU A 92 -10.65 -3.76 -7.89
C LEU A 92 -11.16 -3.46 -9.32
N SER A 93 -11.22 -2.20 -9.72
CA SER A 93 -11.62 -1.80 -11.07
C SER A 93 -10.44 -1.94 -12.04
N PRO A 94 -10.66 -2.39 -13.30
CA PRO A 94 -9.59 -2.59 -14.28
C PRO A 94 -9.15 -1.26 -14.93
N VAL A 95 -8.73 -0.29 -14.13
CA VAL A 95 -8.37 1.08 -14.57
C VAL A 95 -7.30 1.06 -15.66
N PHE A 96 -6.36 0.12 -15.56
CA PHE A 96 -5.24 -0.01 -16.50
C PHE A 96 -5.42 -1.14 -17.53
N GLY A 97 -6.60 -1.77 -17.59
CA GLY A 97 -6.90 -2.82 -18.54
C GLY A 97 -5.96 -4.02 -18.43
N LYS A 98 -5.21 -4.30 -19.51
CA LYS A 98 -4.25 -5.41 -19.59
C LYS A 98 -2.78 -4.98 -19.35
N LEU A 99 -2.57 -3.75 -18.91
CA LEU A 99 -1.22 -3.25 -18.63
C LEU A 99 -0.53 -4.11 -17.57
N GLN A 100 0.76 -4.42 -17.79
CA GLN A 100 1.58 -5.19 -16.87
C GLN A 100 2.57 -4.27 -16.17
N PHE A 101 2.78 -4.49 -14.88
CA PHE A 101 3.65 -3.68 -14.04
C PHE A 101 4.86 -4.50 -13.58
N ASP A 102 6.00 -3.83 -13.44
CA ASP A 102 7.23 -4.41 -12.89
C ASP A 102 7.21 -4.40 -11.36
N LEU A 103 6.48 -3.45 -10.78
CA LEU A 103 6.29 -3.33 -9.34
C LEU A 103 4.86 -2.90 -9.02
N VAL A 104 4.18 -3.67 -8.20
CA VAL A 104 2.88 -3.30 -7.64
C VAL A 104 2.99 -3.22 -6.12
N LEU A 105 2.36 -2.20 -5.53
CA LEU A 105 2.26 -2.03 -4.09
C LEU A 105 0.80 -2.05 -3.63
N ALA A 106 0.59 -2.59 -2.42
CA ALA A 106 -0.69 -2.52 -1.70
C ALA A 106 -0.39 -2.41 -0.20
N LEU A 107 -0.35 -1.19 0.34
CA LEU A 107 0.10 -0.94 1.71
C LEU A 107 -1.08 -0.63 2.62
N ASN A 108 -1.31 -1.51 3.61
CA ASN A 108 -2.37 -1.38 4.63
C ASN A 108 -3.77 -1.22 4.02
N VAL A 109 -4.11 -2.07 3.05
CA VAL A 109 -5.40 -2.04 2.33
C VAL A 109 -6.24 -3.30 2.53
N LEU A 110 -5.68 -4.40 3.08
CA LEU A 110 -6.41 -5.67 3.23
C LEU A 110 -7.54 -5.59 4.26
N GLU A 111 -7.54 -4.58 5.12
CA GLU A 111 -8.59 -4.33 6.09
C GLU A 111 -9.88 -3.77 5.46
N ILE A 112 -9.77 -3.18 4.26
CA ILE A 112 -10.85 -2.45 3.58
C ILE A 112 -11.17 -2.98 2.18
N ILE A 113 -10.33 -3.84 1.63
CA ILE A 113 -10.51 -4.48 0.32
C ILE A 113 -10.47 -5.99 0.53
N GLU A 114 -11.44 -6.72 -0.03
CA GLU A 114 -11.48 -8.18 0.09
C GLU A 114 -10.16 -8.81 -0.38
N PRO A 115 -9.36 -9.41 0.53
CA PRO A 115 -7.96 -9.73 0.26
C PRO A 115 -7.77 -10.67 -0.93
N LYS A 116 -8.54 -11.77 -1.01
CA LYS A 116 -8.41 -12.75 -2.10
C LYS A 116 -8.75 -12.16 -3.47
N VAL A 117 -9.70 -11.23 -3.52
CA VAL A 117 -10.09 -10.55 -4.77
C VAL A 117 -8.96 -9.62 -5.22
N LEU A 118 -8.39 -8.85 -4.29
CA LEU A 118 -7.26 -7.96 -4.57
C LEU A 118 -6.03 -8.76 -5.05
N LEU A 119 -5.63 -9.82 -4.34
CA LEU A 119 -4.49 -10.65 -4.72
C LEU A 119 -4.66 -11.28 -6.11
N LYS A 120 -5.88 -11.75 -6.43
CA LYS A 120 -6.19 -12.26 -7.77
C LYS A 120 -6.09 -11.18 -8.84
N SER A 121 -6.52 -9.95 -8.54
CA SER A 121 -6.37 -8.82 -9.47
C SER A 121 -4.91 -8.50 -9.69
N ILE A 122 -4.11 -8.34 -8.62
CA ILE A 122 -2.69 -8.01 -8.70
C ILE A 122 -1.89 -9.11 -9.40
N SER A 123 -2.21 -10.38 -9.19
CA SER A 123 -1.52 -11.48 -9.87
C SER A 123 -1.65 -11.45 -11.39
N ARG A 124 -2.69 -10.78 -11.90
CA ARG A 124 -2.89 -10.56 -13.34
C ARG A 124 -2.19 -9.30 -13.85
N GLN A 125 -1.86 -8.38 -12.97
CA GLN A 125 -1.15 -7.13 -13.29
C GLN A 125 0.37 -7.32 -13.33
N ILE A 126 0.88 -8.44 -12.83
CA ILE A 126 2.31 -8.75 -12.81
C ILE A 126 2.52 -10.08 -13.53
N THR A 127 3.22 -10.05 -14.67
CA THR A 127 3.71 -11.25 -15.35
C THR A 127 5.11 -11.58 -14.86
N LYS A 128 5.98 -10.56 -14.76
CA LYS A 128 7.33 -10.63 -14.22
C LYS A 128 7.61 -9.35 -13.44
N GLY A 129 8.01 -9.48 -12.18
CA GLY A 129 8.27 -8.30 -11.34
C GLY A 129 7.99 -8.54 -9.85
N TYR A 130 7.84 -7.45 -9.11
CA TYR A 130 7.71 -7.48 -7.66
C TYR A 130 6.31 -7.07 -7.20
N PHE A 131 5.86 -7.72 -6.15
CA PHE A 131 4.69 -7.29 -5.38
C PHE A 131 5.08 -7.04 -3.92
N VAL A 132 4.80 -5.82 -3.45
CA VAL A 132 5.06 -5.40 -2.07
C VAL A 132 3.74 -5.11 -1.39
N ILE A 133 3.47 -5.83 -0.31
CA ILE A 133 2.24 -5.69 0.47
C ILE A 133 2.57 -5.53 1.95
N SER A 134 1.83 -4.70 2.64
CA SER A 134 1.90 -4.59 4.10
C SER A 134 0.50 -4.54 4.70
N ASP A 135 0.35 -5.09 5.90
CA ASP A 135 -0.93 -5.02 6.62
C ASP A 135 -0.74 -5.21 8.13
N PRO A 136 -1.51 -4.53 9.00
CA PRO A 136 -1.55 -4.75 10.43
C PRO A 136 -2.45 -5.92 10.83
N TYR A 137 -3.24 -6.48 9.91
CA TYR A 137 -4.23 -7.54 10.15
C TYR A 137 -5.30 -7.14 11.18
N ASP A 138 -5.70 -5.88 11.18
CA ASP A 138 -6.76 -5.34 12.02
C ASP A 138 -8.12 -5.45 11.30
N PHE A 139 -8.77 -6.59 11.44
CA PHE A 139 -10.02 -6.90 10.74
C PHE A 139 -11.28 -6.66 11.57
N ASP A 140 -11.16 -6.30 12.84
CA ASP A 140 -12.31 -6.01 13.71
C ASP A 140 -12.80 -4.55 13.54
N ARG A 141 -13.43 -4.30 12.39
CA ARG A 141 -13.98 -2.99 12.01
C ARG A 141 -15.51 -2.96 12.00
N GLY A 142 -16.13 -3.88 12.74
CA GLY A 142 -17.59 -4.02 12.79
C GLY A 142 -18.21 -4.29 11.41
N PRO A 143 -19.31 -3.63 11.03
CA PRO A 143 -19.97 -3.87 9.74
C PRO A 143 -19.12 -3.60 8.49
N SER A 144 -18.01 -2.87 8.64
CA SER A 144 -17.10 -2.54 7.56
C SER A 144 -15.96 -3.56 7.40
N SER A 145 -15.92 -4.61 8.21
CA SER A 145 -14.91 -5.66 8.13
C SER A 145 -15.01 -6.44 6.83
N VAL A 146 -13.85 -6.85 6.29
CA VAL A 146 -13.80 -7.76 5.15
C VAL A 146 -14.35 -9.14 5.55
N LYS A 147 -14.97 -9.85 4.61
CA LYS A 147 -15.64 -11.13 4.91
C LYS A 147 -14.65 -12.28 5.08
N ASN A 148 -13.54 -12.25 4.34
CA ASN A 148 -12.55 -13.32 4.32
C ASN A 148 -11.16 -12.76 4.61
N PRO A 149 -10.88 -12.36 5.86
CA PRO A 149 -9.59 -11.79 6.23
C PRO A 149 -8.45 -12.81 6.06
N LEU A 150 -7.25 -12.31 5.80
CA LEU A 150 -6.04 -13.12 5.73
C LEU A 150 -5.09 -12.71 6.85
N ASP A 151 -4.66 -13.67 7.64
CA ASP A 151 -3.54 -13.49 8.56
C ASP A 151 -2.18 -13.57 7.83
N ALA A 152 -1.09 -13.41 8.57
CA ALA A 152 0.26 -13.43 8.01
C ALA A 152 0.62 -14.74 7.31
N SER A 153 0.11 -15.89 7.78
CA SER A 153 0.37 -17.21 7.22
C SER A 153 -0.45 -17.43 5.96
N SER A 154 -1.74 -17.15 6.03
CA SER A 154 -2.67 -17.31 4.91
C SER A 154 -2.36 -16.33 3.77
N LEU A 155 -1.91 -15.11 4.06
CA LEU A 155 -1.42 -14.16 3.05
C LEU A 155 -0.25 -14.78 2.26
N ARG A 156 0.78 -15.31 2.95
CA ARG A 156 1.94 -15.95 2.32
C ARG A 156 1.57 -17.15 1.48
N THR A 157 0.63 -17.97 1.98
CA THR A 157 0.09 -19.12 1.24
C THR A 157 -0.63 -18.68 -0.03
N ASN A 158 -1.50 -17.67 0.04
CA ASN A 158 -2.21 -17.16 -1.13
C ASN A 158 -1.26 -16.54 -2.16
N LEU A 159 -0.20 -15.83 -1.73
CA LEU A 159 0.82 -15.30 -2.63
C LEU A 159 1.53 -16.43 -3.40
N LYS A 160 1.98 -17.48 -2.69
CA LYS A 160 2.61 -18.66 -3.32
C LYS A 160 1.67 -19.35 -4.32
N ASN A 161 0.40 -19.53 -3.96
CA ASN A 161 -0.62 -20.12 -4.84
C ASN A 161 -0.92 -19.24 -6.06
N SER A 162 -0.64 -17.94 -5.99
CA SER A 162 -0.76 -16.98 -7.09
C SER A 162 0.51 -16.86 -7.94
N GLY A 163 1.51 -17.71 -7.72
CA GLY A 163 2.76 -17.77 -8.48
C GLY A 163 3.84 -16.82 -8.01
N PHE A 164 3.72 -16.25 -6.81
CA PHE A 164 4.74 -15.38 -6.23
C PHE A 164 5.71 -16.16 -5.34
N LYS A 165 7.00 -15.90 -5.49
CA LYS A 165 8.07 -16.36 -4.59
C LYS A 165 8.32 -15.26 -3.56
N ILE A 166 8.16 -15.57 -2.27
CA ILE A 166 8.38 -14.60 -1.19
C ILE A 166 9.88 -14.41 -0.98
N SER A 167 10.31 -13.14 -0.87
CA SER A 167 11.69 -12.78 -0.57
C SER A 167 12.12 -13.34 0.79
N HIS A 168 13.35 -13.83 0.87
CA HIS A 168 13.91 -14.44 2.09
C HIS A 168 13.82 -13.49 3.29
N SER A 169 14.00 -12.18 3.08
CA SER A 169 13.92 -11.15 4.13
C SER A 169 12.53 -11.00 4.75
N THR A 170 11.47 -11.45 4.07
CA THR A 170 10.07 -11.29 4.51
C THR A 170 9.30 -12.61 4.61
N ILE A 171 10.00 -13.74 4.61
CA ILE A 171 9.40 -15.07 4.82
C ILE A 171 8.67 -15.15 6.17
N LYS A 172 9.29 -14.60 7.23
CA LYS A 172 8.68 -14.50 8.55
C LYS A 172 7.95 -13.17 8.69
N PRO A 173 6.83 -13.11 9.44
CA PRO A 173 6.16 -11.84 9.73
C PRO A 173 7.11 -10.82 10.36
N SER A 174 7.06 -9.61 9.86
CA SER A 174 7.71 -8.45 10.46
C SER A 174 6.74 -7.74 11.42
N PHE A 175 7.26 -6.91 12.31
CA PHE A 175 6.46 -6.15 13.27
C PHE A 175 6.88 -4.69 13.22
N ILE A 176 6.71 -4.08 12.04
CA ILE A 176 7.05 -2.67 11.83
C ILE A 176 6.09 -1.80 12.64
N PRO A 177 6.57 -0.94 13.54
CA PRO A 177 5.70 -0.08 14.32
C PRO A 177 5.08 1.01 13.44
N TRP A 178 3.75 1.12 13.50
CA TRP A 178 2.97 2.16 12.83
C TRP A 178 2.06 2.84 13.84
N ASN A 179 2.43 4.03 14.27
CA ASN A 179 1.73 4.78 15.30
C ASN A 179 0.88 5.87 14.68
N LEU A 180 -0.43 5.82 14.92
CA LEU A 180 -1.41 6.76 14.44
C LEU A 180 -1.96 7.61 15.57
N LYS A 181 -1.63 8.89 15.62
CA LYS A 181 -2.18 9.81 16.60
C LYS A 181 -3.60 10.22 16.22
N ILE A 182 -4.59 9.70 16.93
CA ILE A 182 -6.01 10.01 16.69
C ILE A 182 -6.35 11.41 17.22
N ASN A 183 -5.91 11.72 18.43
CA ASN A 183 -6.11 13.02 19.09
C ASN A 183 -5.00 13.26 20.12
N PRO A 184 -4.95 14.39 20.84
CA PRO A 184 -3.91 14.65 21.83
C PRO A 184 -3.76 13.59 22.93
N ARG A 185 -4.84 12.84 23.24
CA ARG A 185 -4.88 11.83 24.32
C ARG A 185 -4.81 10.39 23.84
N ALA A 186 -4.98 10.13 22.52
CA ALA A 186 -5.09 8.77 21.99
C ALA A 186 -4.15 8.54 20.80
N THR A 187 -3.42 7.43 20.85
CA THR A 187 -2.57 6.95 19.76
C THR A 187 -2.89 5.48 19.53
N LEU A 188 -3.17 5.09 18.30
CA LEU A 188 -3.21 3.68 17.89
C LEU A 188 -1.79 3.22 17.54
N ASN A 189 -1.41 2.07 18.08
CA ASN A 189 -0.10 1.48 17.84
C ASN A 189 -0.29 0.15 17.12
N TYR A 190 -0.02 0.13 15.82
CA TYR A 190 -0.06 -1.06 15.01
C TYR A 190 1.31 -1.72 14.90
N LYS A 191 1.32 -3.03 14.71
CA LYS A 191 2.45 -3.82 14.28
C LYS A 191 2.15 -4.31 12.87
N VAL A 192 2.81 -3.74 11.88
CA VAL A 192 2.55 -4.00 10.47
C VAL A 192 3.49 -5.07 9.94
N ASP A 193 2.95 -6.07 9.28
CA ASP A 193 3.73 -7.05 8.54
C ASP A 193 4.03 -6.52 7.13
N LEU A 194 5.23 -6.76 6.64
CA LEU A 194 5.66 -6.43 5.28
C LEU A 194 6.03 -7.71 4.55
N VAL A 195 5.47 -7.91 3.36
CA VAL A 195 5.82 -9.01 2.47
C VAL A 195 6.29 -8.45 1.14
N ILE A 196 7.49 -8.84 0.75
CA ILE A 196 8.06 -8.60 -0.58
C ILE A 196 8.06 -9.93 -1.32
N SER A 197 7.54 -9.95 -2.52
CA SER A 197 7.46 -11.16 -3.33
C SER A 197 7.75 -10.86 -4.79
N GLU A 198 8.23 -11.85 -5.51
CA GLU A 198 8.64 -11.77 -6.92
C GLU A 198 7.87 -12.79 -7.73
N LYS A 199 7.52 -12.41 -8.94
CA LYS A 199 6.97 -13.30 -9.98
C LYS A 199 7.92 -13.27 -11.17
N SER A 200 8.35 -14.44 -11.62
CA SER A 200 9.34 -14.64 -12.71
C SER A 200 8.73 -15.36 -13.89
#